data_0c01c35a0f2401acb7eb1e806f4401d7
#
_entry.id   0c01c35a0f2401acb7eb1e806f4401d7
#
_cell.length_a   1.000
_cell.length_b   1.000
_cell.length_c   1.000
_cell.angle_alpha   90.00
_cell.angle_beta   90.00
_cell.angle_gamma   90.00
#
_symmetry.space_group_name_H-M   'P 1'
#
loop_
_entity.id
_entity.type
_entity.pdbx_description
1 polymer ?
#
loop_
_entity_poly.entity_id
_entity_poly.type
_entity_poly.pdbx_seq_one_letter_code
_entity_poly.pdbx_strand_id
1 'polypeptide(L)'
;MRSEALEKALAPYAAFEDGKRLRAGFTTGSAAAAAAFAAATLLFSGERSEAVLLQTPVGALLPIPIESAEFIDEGGIVTALAAVRKDAGDDPDVTDGLLFYASVRTEGSGAAGKSERGESAAAQAGTEKVPAADASALPVELCGGPGVGRVTKPGLDQPVGAAAINRVPRNMIADAVREAYRASAAPALSRGERIVVTISCPEGEEKAKKTFNPKLGIEGGLSILGTEGIVRPMSRRALIETIVTDVKFHLTARDCILAVPGSYGLHFLEDHFGLGAADPVVMSNFVGETLDAAVQYGAKGVLLAGHLGKFVKLAGGIMNTHSREADCRLELLAIHAFRVGAPRELVTAVLAAGLTTEAVRLLKESGYLNATSESLLTAMEQAVQSRVRGETEIGILVYTLEDGVLAESQNARDLMRRSIGGGEI
;
A
#
# COMPACT_ATOMS: atom_id res chain seq x y z
N MET A 1 -25.29 -8.63 -5.60
CA MET A 1 -25.02 -9.80 -4.73
C MET A 1 -23.88 -10.62 -5.32
N ARG A 2 -22.98 -11.12 -4.49
CA ARG A 2 -21.88 -12.00 -4.92
C ARG A 2 -22.46 -13.29 -5.51
N SER A 3 -22.02 -13.69 -6.71
CA SER A 3 -22.49 -14.95 -7.29
C SER A 3 -21.80 -16.15 -6.64
N GLU A 4 -22.49 -17.29 -6.55
CA GLU A 4 -21.93 -18.55 -6.03
C GLU A 4 -20.67 -18.97 -6.82
N ALA A 5 -20.69 -18.73 -8.13
CA ALA A 5 -19.55 -19.00 -9.02
C ALA A 5 -18.31 -18.17 -8.64
N LEU A 6 -18.47 -16.88 -8.34
CA LEU A 6 -17.36 -16.02 -7.90
C LEU A 6 -16.84 -16.44 -6.52
N GLU A 7 -17.73 -16.79 -5.60
CA GLU A 7 -17.34 -17.29 -4.28
C GLU A 7 -16.51 -18.56 -4.37
N LYS A 8 -16.94 -19.51 -5.21
CA LYS A 8 -16.20 -20.76 -5.47
C LYS A 8 -14.84 -20.49 -6.11
N ALA A 9 -14.75 -19.54 -7.06
CA ALA A 9 -13.50 -19.19 -7.72
C ALA A 9 -12.51 -18.53 -6.77
N LEU A 10 -12.98 -17.74 -5.80
CA LEU A 10 -12.17 -17.07 -4.79
C LEU A 10 -11.85 -17.93 -3.55
N ALA A 11 -12.56 -19.03 -3.34
CA ALA A 11 -12.39 -19.89 -2.16
C ALA A 11 -10.94 -20.39 -1.90
N PRO A 12 -10.12 -20.73 -2.94
CA PRO A 12 -8.72 -21.13 -2.75
C PRO A 12 -7.81 -20.03 -2.21
N TYR A 13 -8.23 -18.76 -2.30
CA TYR A 13 -7.45 -17.58 -1.90
C TYR A 13 -7.89 -17.02 -0.54
N ALA A 14 -8.83 -17.69 0.13
CA ALA A 14 -9.26 -17.35 1.48
C ALA A 14 -8.07 -17.41 2.46
N ALA A 15 -8.05 -16.49 3.44
CA ALA A 15 -7.08 -16.51 4.52
C ALA A 15 -7.71 -17.17 5.77
N PHE A 16 -6.84 -17.63 6.68
CA PHE A 16 -7.25 -18.06 8.00
C PHE A 16 -6.58 -17.17 9.04
N GLU A 17 -7.38 -16.51 9.86
CA GLU A 17 -6.89 -15.64 10.91
C GLU A 17 -7.75 -15.78 12.16
N ASP A 18 -7.11 -15.94 13.33
CA ASP A 18 -7.76 -16.17 14.63
C ASP A 18 -8.82 -17.29 14.61
N GLY A 19 -8.54 -18.40 13.89
CA GLY A 19 -9.46 -19.51 13.75
C GLY A 19 -10.67 -19.24 12.84
N LYS A 20 -10.72 -18.06 12.19
CA LYS A 20 -11.77 -17.70 11.23
C LYS A 20 -11.26 -17.78 9.80
N ARG A 21 -12.10 -18.28 8.92
CA ARG A 21 -11.87 -18.22 7.48
C ARG A 21 -12.35 -16.88 6.96
N LEU A 22 -11.44 -16.10 6.40
CA LEU A 22 -11.72 -14.80 5.78
C LEU A 22 -11.83 -14.98 4.24
N ARG A 23 -12.88 -14.40 3.66
CA ARG A 23 -13.16 -14.51 2.23
C ARG A 23 -12.22 -13.60 1.42
N ALA A 24 -11.64 -14.13 0.35
CA ALA A 24 -10.91 -13.34 -0.61
C ALA A 24 -11.84 -12.46 -1.47
N GLY A 25 -11.28 -11.42 -2.06
CA GLY A 25 -11.92 -10.51 -3.01
C GLY A 25 -11.11 -10.36 -4.29
N PHE A 26 -11.42 -9.33 -5.08
CA PHE A 26 -10.64 -8.96 -6.25
C PHE A 26 -10.24 -7.48 -6.22
N THR A 27 -9.13 -7.16 -6.90
CA THR A 27 -8.49 -5.83 -6.82
C THR A 27 -9.22 -4.77 -7.65
N THR A 28 -8.89 -3.48 -7.43
CA THR A 28 -9.35 -2.37 -8.28
C THR A 28 -8.93 -2.58 -9.74
N GLY A 29 -7.74 -3.19 -9.97
CA GLY A 29 -7.28 -3.58 -11.31
C GLY A 29 -8.18 -4.60 -11.99
N SER A 30 -8.64 -5.63 -11.26
CA SER A 30 -9.57 -6.64 -11.77
C SER A 30 -10.95 -6.06 -12.03
N ALA A 31 -11.45 -5.19 -11.16
CA ALA A 31 -12.72 -4.48 -11.37
C ALA A 31 -12.68 -3.63 -12.66
N ALA A 32 -11.61 -2.85 -12.84
CA ALA A 32 -11.41 -2.02 -14.02
C ALA A 32 -11.26 -2.85 -15.30
N ALA A 33 -10.51 -3.96 -15.25
CA ALA A 33 -10.34 -4.84 -16.42
C ALA A 33 -11.63 -5.53 -16.82
N ALA A 34 -12.43 -6.02 -15.86
CA ALA A 34 -13.73 -6.63 -16.16
C ALA A 34 -14.74 -5.61 -16.73
N ALA A 35 -14.76 -4.40 -16.20
CA ALA A 35 -15.57 -3.30 -16.74
C ALA A 35 -15.12 -2.96 -18.18
N ALA A 36 -13.81 -2.89 -18.43
CA ALA A 36 -13.27 -2.60 -19.75
C ALA A 36 -13.59 -3.72 -20.77
N PHE A 37 -13.52 -4.99 -20.35
CA PHE A 37 -13.94 -6.13 -21.19
C PHE A 37 -15.41 -6.02 -21.57
N ALA A 38 -16.30 -5.80 -20.58
CA ALA A 38 -17.74 -5.69 -20.81
C ALA A 38 -18.09 -4.52 -21.72
N ALA A 39 -17.47 -3.34 -21.50
CA ALA A 39 -17.67 -2.18 -22.37
C ALA A 39 -17.16 -2.43 -23.79
N ALA A 40 -16.00 -3.07 -23.96
CA ALA A 40 -15.46 -3.42 -25.27
C ALA A 40 -16.34 -4.45 -25.98
N THR A 41 -16.85 -5.47 -25.27
CA THR A 41 -17.80 -6.45 -25.83
C THR A 41 -19.06 -5.73 -26.31
N LEU A 42 -19.63 -4.85 -25.51
CA LEU A 42 -20.79 -4.05 -25.92
C LEU A 42 -20.49 -3.20 -27.16
N LEU A 43 -19.32 -2.53 -27.20
CA LEU A 43 -18.95 -1.67 -28.35
C LEU A 43 -18.80 -2.45 -29.65
N PHE A 44 -18.15 -3.62 -29.61
CA PHE A 44 -17.74 -4.34 -30.82
C PHE A 44 -18.71 -5.45 -31.26
N SER A 45 -19.50 -6.01 -30.34
CA SER A 45 -20.49 -7.03 -30.67
C SER A 45 -21.94 -6.59 -30.46
N GLY A 46 -22.18 -5.50 -29.75
CA GLY A 46 -23.53 -5.09 -29.33
C GLY A 46 -24.10 -5.93 -28.18
N GLU A 47 -23.34 -6.88 -27.65
CA GLU A 47 -23.81 -7.80 -26.63
C GLU A 47 -23.58 -7.26 -25.22
N ARG A 48 -24.56 -7.42 -24.32
CA ARG A 48 -24.44 -7.09 -22.91
C ARG A 48 -24.10 -8.35 -22.12
N SER A 49 -23.00 -8.31 -21.39
CA SER A 49 -22.59 -9.40 -20.51
C SER A 49 -23.15 -9.18 -19.11
N GLU A 50 -23.76 -10.20 -18.51
CA GLU A 50 -24.15 -10.18 -17.08
C GLU A 50 -22.94 -10.44 -16.16
N ALA A 51 -21.93 -11.17 -16.65
CA ALA A 51 -20.66 -11.42 -15.96
C ALA A 51 -19.54 -11.60 -16.99
N VAL A 52 -18.33 -11.29 -16.58
CA VAL A 52 -17.10 -11.48 -17.37
C VAL A 52 -16.22 -12.50 -16.67
N LEU A 53 -15.74 -13.49 -17.44
CA LEU A 53 -14.76 -14.44 -16.95
C LEU A 53 -13.35 -13.84 -17.12
N LEU A 54 -12.87 -13.16 -16.08
CA LEU A 54 -11.58 -12.47 -16.11
C LEU A 54 -10.45 -13.40 -15.67
N GLN A 55 -9.42 -13.54 -16.50
CA GLN A 55 -8.17 -14.19 -16.10
C GLN A 55 -7.29 -13.20 -15.33
N THR A 56 -6.90 -13.60 -14.11
CA THR A 56 -6.02 -12.79 -13.26
C THR A 56 -4.55 -13.14 -13.51
N PRO A 57 -3.58 -12.27 -13.10
CA PRO A 57 -2.16 -12.56 -13.21
C PRO A 57 -1.69 -13.84 -12.50
N VAL A 58 -2.37 -14.27 -11.45
CA VAL A 58 -2.08 -15.55 -10.76
C VAL A 58 -2.76 -16.74 -11.43
N GLY A 59 -3.38 -16.57 -12.61
CA GLY A 59 -4.03 -17.65 -13.37
C GLY A 59 -5.43 -18.02 -12.89
N ALA A 60 -6.01 -17.32 -11.93
CA ALA A 60 -7.39 -17.54 -11.52
C ALA A 60 -8.36 -16.98 -12.56
N LEU A 61 -9.43 -17.73 -12.85
CA LEU A 61 -10.55 -17.29 -13.67
C LEU A 61 -11.69 -16.83 -12.77
N LEU A 62 -11.96 -15.53 -12.76
CA LEU A 62 -12.98 -14.92 -11.91
C LEU A 62 -14.20 -14.53 -12.71
N PRO A 63 -15.37 -15.12 -12.44
CA PRO A 63 -16.65 -14.71 -13.04
C PRO A 63 -17.16 -13.45 -12.34
N ILE A 64 -16.66 -12.28 -12.77
CA ILE A 64 -16.96 -10.98 -12.16
C ILE A 64 -18.31 -10.48 -12.71
N PRO A 65 -19.30 -10.23 -11.83
CA PRO A 65 -20.59 -9.67 -12.24
C PRO A 65 -20.45 -8.25 -12.79
N ILE A 66 -21.20 -7.94 -13.82
CA ILE A 66 -21.33 -6.60 -14.41
C ILE A 66 -22.57 -5.92 -13.81
N GLU A 67 -22.39 -4.75 -13.23
CA GLU A 67 -23.47 -3.99 -12.61
C GLU A 67 -24.35 -3.29 -13.67
N SER A 68 -23.71 -2.73 -14.70
CA SER A 68 -24.39 -2.11 -15.85
C SER A 68 -23.50 -2.12 -17.08
N ALA A 69 -24.12 -2.13 -18.25
CA ALA A 69 -23.45 -1.93 -19.54
C ALA A 69 -24.43 -1.22 -20.50
N GLU A 70 -24.02 -0.05 -21.01
CA GLU A 70 -24.86 0.78 -21.86
C GLU A 70 -24.04 1.60 -22.86
N PHE A 71 -24.72 2.07 -23.93
CA PHE A 71 -24.14 3.07 -24.81
C PHE A 71 -24.45 4.47 -24.30
N ILE A 72 -23.45 5.33 -24.36
CA ILE A 72 -23.59 6.76 -24.07
C ILE A 72 -23.14 7.55 -25.31
N ASP A 73 -23.71 8.74 -25.50
CA ASP A 73 -23.27 9.69 -26.52
C ASP A 73 -22.47 10.80 -25.85
N GLU A 74 -21.18 10.84 -26.15
CA GLU A 74 -20.27 11.88 -25.69
C GLU A 74 -19.95 12.84 -26.85
N GLY A 75 -20.86 13.78 -27.12
CA GLY A 75 -20.62 14.81 -28.15
C GLY A 75 -20.64 14.26 -29.58
N GLY A 76 -21.51 13.27 -29.87
CA GLY A 76 -21.63 12.62 -31.16
C GLY A 76 -20.71 11.42 -31.36
N ILE A 77 -19.97 11.01 -30.33
CA ILE A 77 -19.11 9.83 -30.34
C ILE A 77 -19.79 8.72 -29.55
N VAL A 78 -20.12 7.63 -30.22
CA VAL A 78 -20.70 6.44 -29.55
C VAL A 78 -19.64 5.81 -28.64
N THR A 79 -19.94 5.78 -27.37
CA THR A 79 -19.07 5.24 -26.33
C THR A 79 -19.82 4.15 -25.57
N ALA A 80 -19.21 3.00 -25.37
CA ALA A 80 -19.76 1.97 -24.50
C ALA A 80 -19.23 2.17 -23.08
N LEU A 81 -20.12 2.15 -22.10
CA LEU A 81 -19.84 2.30 -20.68
C LEU A 81 -20.26 1.03 -19.95
N ALA A 82 -19.41 0.47 -19.11
CA ALA A 82 -19.77 -0.61 -18.21
C ALA A 82 -19.25 -0.36 -16.79
N ALA A 83 -19.93 -0.92 -15.80
CA ALA A 83 -19.61 -0.79 -14.40
C ALA A 83 -19.46 -2.13 -13.70
N VAL A 84 -18.50 -2.20 -12.79
CA VAL A 84 -18.27 -3.33 -11.90
C VAL A 84 -18.22 -2.83 -10.45
N ARG A 85 -18.97 -3.51 -9.57
CA ARG A 85 -18.90 -3.27 -8.13
C ARG A 85 -17.77 -4.09 -7.55
N LYS A 86 -16.77 -3.41 -6.96
CA LYS A 86 -15.64 -4.07 -6.32
C LYS A 86 -16.09 -4.85 -5.08
N ASP A 87 -15.54 -6.04 -4.93
CA ASP A 87 -15.71 -6.90 -3.75
C ASP A 87 -14.31 -7.19 -3.17
N ALA A 88 -14.01 -6.64 -2.02
CA ALA A 88 -12.73 -6.86 -1.32
C ALA A 88 -12.73 -8.12 -0.44
N GLY A 89 -13.83 -8.85 -0.38
CA GLY A 89 -13.98 -9.97 0.54
C GLY A 89 -14.15 -9.50 1.98
N ASP A 90 -13.36 -10.07 2.88
CA ASP A 90 -13.34 -9.67 4.29
C ASP A 90 -12.12 -8.79 4.63
N ASP A 91 -11.45 -8.25 3.61
CA ASP A 91 -10.37 -7.27 3.80
C ASP A 91 -10.95 -5.89 4.14
N PRO A 92 -10.39 -5.14 5.11
CA PRO A 92 -10.84 -3.79 5.48
C PRO A 92 -10.41 -2.73 4.45
N ASP A 93 -10.72 -2.95 3.19
CA ASP A 93 -10.36 -2.10 2.06
C ASP A 93 -11.39 -0.96 1.88
N VAL A 94 -10.90 0.28 1.86
CA VAL A 94 -11.74 1.49 1.66
C VAL A 94 -12.44 1.52 0.30
N THR A 95 -11.98 0.71 -0.66
CA THR A 95 -12.54 0.61 -2.01
C THR A 95 -13.60 -0.50 -2.13
N ASP A 96 -13.91 -1.21 -1.06
CA ASP A 96 -14.98 -2.22 -1.05
C ASP A 96 -16.33 -1.60 -1.39
N GLY A 97 -17.10 -2.26 -2.24
CA GLY A 97 -18.43 -1.83 -2.68
C GLY A 97 -18.45 -0.67 -3.68
N LEU A 98 -17.31 -0.05 -4.01
CA LEU A 98 -17.26 1.04 -4.99
C LEU A 98 -17.51 0.55 -6.42
N LEU A 99 -18.11 1.42 -7.23
CA LEU A 99 -18.29 1.19 -8.66
C LEU A 99 -17.10 1.69 -9.45
N PHE A 100 -16.51 0.78 -10.22
CA PHE A 100 -15.48 1.07 -11.20
C PHE A 100 -16.10 1.02 -12.58
N TYR A 101 -15.96 2.11 -13.32
CA TYR A 101 -16.49 2.27 -14.67
C TYR A 101 -15.35 2.21 -15.68
N ALA A 102 -15.63 1.63 -16.82
CA ALA A 102 -14.80 1.74 -18.00
C ALA A 102 -15.64 2.25 -19.16
N SER A 103 -15.24 3.37 -19.77
CA SER A 103 -15.77 3.79 -21.06
C SER A 103 -14.81 3.39 -22.17
N VAL A 104 -15.34 2.85 -23.25
CA VAL A 104 -14.57 2.37 -24.40
C VAL A 104 -15.15 2.97 -25.67
N ARG A 105 -14.28 3.59 -26.51
CA ARG A 105 -14.62 4.14 -27.81
C ARG A 105 -13.47 3.96 -28.80
N THR A 106 -13.77 4.13 -30.07
CA THR A 106 -12.75 4.20 -31.13
C THR A 106 -12.49 5.65 -31.54
N GLU A 107 -11.23 6.01 -31.75
CA GLU A 107 -10.81 7.32 -32.26
C GLU A 107 -9.95 7.15 -33.49
N GLY A 108 -10.28 7.90 -34.58
CA GLY A 108 -9.46 7.97 -35.79
C GLY A 108 -8.40 9.07 -35.69
N SER A 109 -7.34 8.98 -36.51
CA SER A 109 -6.24 9.96 -36.58
C SER A 109 -6.65 11.36 -37.06
N GLY A 110 -7.93 11.59 -37.41
CA GLY A 110 -8.48 12.88 -37.90
C GLY A 110 -9.27 13.69 -36.88
N ALA A 111 -9.51 13.17 -35.66
CA ALA A 111 -10.35 13.83 -34.65
C ALA A 111 -9.55 14.67 -33.64
N ALA A 112 -8.48 15.37 -34.07
CA ALA A 112 -8.00 16.55 -33.38
C ALA A 112 -8.88 17.76 -33.78
N GLY A 113 -10.18 17.64 -33.53
CA GLY A 113 -11.22 18.63 -33.88
C GLY A 113 -11.49 19.56 -32.73
N LYS A 114 -11.04 20.81 -32.91
CA LYS A 114 -11.56 22.05 -32.37
C LYS A 114 -12.79 21.92 -31.45
N SER A 115 -12.58 21.98 -30.15
CA SER A 115 -13.56 22.45 -29.21
C SER A 115 -13.15 23.87 -28.79
N GLU A 116 -13.75 24.86 -29.43
CA GLU A 116 -13.74 26.23 -28.96
C GLU A 116 -14.81 26.39 -27.89
N ARG A 117 -14.37 26.95 -26.74
CA ARG A 117 -15.13 27.68 -25.72
C ARG A 117 -15.96 26.93 -24.70
N GLY A 118 -15.38 26.88 -23.55
CA GLY A 118 -16.00 26.70 -22.25
C GLY A 118 -14.91 26.66 -21.19
N GLU A 119 -14.49 27.86 -20.70
CA GLU A 119 -13.56 27.98 -19.58
C GLU A 119 -14.17 27.37 -18.32
N SER A 120 -13.77 26.17 -18.01
CA SER A 120 -13.82 25.56 -16.70
C SER A 120 -12.67 24.56 -16.66
N ALA A 121 -11.76 24.72 -15.70
CA ALA A 121 -10.47 24.05 -15.58
C ALA A 121 -10.49 22.54 -15.83
N ALA A 122 -10.44 22.12 -17.09
CA ALA A 122 -10.14 20.75 -17.50
C ALA A 122 -8.62 20.66 -17.67
N ALA A 123 -7.95 20.17 -16.60
CA ALA A 123 -6.55 19.85 -16.63
C ALA A 123 -6.25 18.89 -17.80
N GLN A 124 -5.29 19.25 -18.60
CA GLN A 124 -4.79 18.48 -19.75
C GLN A 124 -4.54 17.03 -19.34
N ALA A 125 -5.31 16.10 -19.91
CA ALA A 125 -5.10 14.69 -19.74
C ALA A 125 -3.72 14.31 -20.33
N GLY A 126 -2.79 13.95 -19.46
CA GLY A 126 -1.52 13.34 -19.85
C GLY A 126 -1.80 12.01 -20.52
N THR A 127 -1.69 11.96 -21.85
CA THR A 127 -1.85 10.73 -22.62
C THR A 127 -0.52 9.98 -22.60
N GLU A 128 -0.45 8.90 -21.86
CA GLU A 128 0.69 7.99 -21.89
C GLU A 128 0.47 6.95 -22.98
N LYS A 129 1.25 7.01 -24.03
CA LYS A 129 1.30 5.95 -25.04
C LYS A 129 1.98 4.73 -24.43
N VAL A 130 1.26 3.63 -24.28
CA VAL A 130 1.90 2.33 -24.06
C VAL A 130 2.74 2.04 -25.31
N PRO A 131 4.08 1.87 -25.21
CA PRO A 131 4.90 1.53 -26.37
C PRO A 131 4.39 0.21 -26.95
N ALA A 132 4.06 0.19 -28.22
CA ALA A 132 3.76 -1.03 -28.95
C ALA A 132 5.04 -1.86 -29.04
N ALA A 133 5.19 -2.86 -28.19
CA ALA A 133 6.29 -3.82 -28.26
C ALA A 133 6.13 -4.82 -29.41
N ASP A 134 5.00 -4.76 -30.13
CA ASP A 134 4.72 -5.60 -31.29
C ASP A 134 3.87 -4.81 -32.30
N ALA A 135 4.37 -4.68 -33.53
CA ALA A 135 3.69 -3.96 -34.60
C ALA A 135 2.34 -4.60 -35.04
N SER A 136 2.01 -5.78 -34.52
CA SER A 136 0.73 -6.49 -34.69
C SER A 136 -0.28 -6.24 -33.58
N ALA A 137 0.09 -5.51 -32.51
CA ALA A 137 -0.78 -5.28 -31.36
C ALA A 137 -1.80 -4.17 -31.61
N LEU A 138 -3.06 -4.45 -31.37
CA LEU A 138 -4.18 -3.51 -31.42
C LEU A 138 -3.86 -2.30 -30.50
N PRO A 139 -3.86 -1.05 -31.00
CA PRO A 139 -3.49 0.12 -30.21
C PRO A 139 -4.60 0.45 -29.20
N VAL A 140 -4.31 0.26 -27.92
CA VAL A 140 -5.18 0.62 -26.80
C VAL A 140 -4.53 1.76 -26.03
N GLU A 141 -5.22 2.88 -25.94
CA GLU A 141 -4.84 4.03 -25.11
C GLU A 141 -5.66 4.00 -23.83
N LEU A 142 -4.98 4.13 -22.67
CA LEU A 142 -5.62 4.05 -21.37
C LEU A 142 -5.54 5.41 -20.66
N CYS A 143 -6.69 5.91 -20.25
CA CYS A 143 -6.89 7.18 -19.56
C CYS A 143 -7.47 6.99 -18.16
N GLY A 144 -7.15 7.89 -17.25
CA GLY A 144 -7.83 8.03 -15.97
C GLY A 144 -8.90 9.11 -16.05
N GLY A 145 -10.13 8.76 -15.71
CA GLY A 145 -11.27 9.65 -15.58
C GLY A 145 -11.53 10.09 -14.13
N PRO A 146 -12.72 10.64 -13.84
CA PRO A 146 -13.10 11.11 -12.50
C PRO A 146 -12.87 10.08 -11.41
N GLY A 147 -12.24 10.48 -10.29
CA GLY A 147 -11.97 9.65 -9.14
C GLY A 147 -10.82 8.65 -9.30
N VAL A 148 -10.14 8.63 -10.46
CA VAL A 148 -8.83 7.97 -10.63
C VAL A 148 -7.74 9.03 -10.41
N GLY A 149 -6.83 8.76 -9.48
CA GLY A 149 -5.79 9.70 -9.08
C GLY A 149 -4.78 9.97 -10.19
N ARG A 150 -4.08 11.08 -10.06
CA ARG A 150 -2.98 11.49 -10.93
C ARG A 150 -1.69 11.59 -10.12
N VAL A 151 -0.61 11.10 -10.66
CA VAL A 151 0.72 11.16 -10.04
C VAL A 151 1.24 12.59 -10.12
N THR A 152 1.58 13.19 -8.97
CA THR A 152 2.12 14.57 -8.89
C THR A 152 3.57 14.62 -8.44
N LYS A 153 4.11 13.51 -7.88
CA LYS A 153 5.48 13.42 -7.38
C LYS A 153 6.24 12.25 -8.01
N PRO A 154 7.55 12.35 -8.18
CA PRO A 154 8.37 11.23 -8.65
C PRO A 154 8.47 10.13 -7.56
N GLY A 155 8.82 8.91 -7.97
CA GLY A 155 9.05 7.77 -7.06
C GLY A 155 8.10 6.59 -7.26
N LEU A 156 7.02 6.79 -8.01
CA LEU A 156 6.09 5.73 -8.43
C LEU A 156 6.50 5.16 -9.80
N ASP A 157 5.91 4.01 -10.16
CA ASP A 157 6.15 3.38 -11.48
C ASP A 157 5.65 4.23 -12.66
N GLN A 158 4.65 5.10 -12.40
CA GLN A 158 4.08 5.99 -13.40
C GLN A 158 4.81 7.35 -13.36
N PRO A 159 5.02 7.97 -14.52
CA PRO A 159 5.58 9.30 -14.58
C PRO A 159 4.63 10.36 -13.99
N VAL A 160 5.20 11.48 -13.56
CA VAL A 160 4.42 12.63 -13.10
C VAL A 160 3.47 13.10 -14.21
N GLY A 161 2.22 13.35 -13.83
CA GLY A 161 1.13 13.73 -14.74
C GLY A 161 0.30 12.55 -15.25
N ALA A 162 0.77 11.31 -15.14
CA ALA A 162 0.02 10.13 -15.55
C ALA A 162 -1.10 9.76 -14.57
N ALA A 163 -2.10 9.02 -15.07
CA ALA A 163 -3.11 8.42 -14.23
C ALA A 163 -2.50 7.35 -13.31
N ALA A 164 -2.94 7.30 -12.06
CA ALA A 164 -2.47 6.35 -11.05
C ALA A 164 -3.01 4.93 -11.32
N ILE A 165 -2.72 4.39 -12.49
CA ILE A 165 -3.04 3.03 -12.90
C ILE A 165 -1.73 2.25 -13.01
N ASN A 166 -1.50 1.29 -12.12
CA ASN A 166 -0.25 0.54 -12.03
C ASN A 166 -0.04 -0.37 -13.25
N ARG A 167 1.21 -0.76 -13.50
CA ARG A 167 1.62 -1.52 -14.69
C ARG A 167 0.80 -2.80 -14.88
N VAL A 168 0.59 -3.60 -13.83
CA VAL A 168 -0.17 -4.86 -13.95
C VAL A 168 -1.63 -4.59 -14.33
N PRO A 169 -2.40 -3.74 -13.64
CA PRO A 169 -3.73 -3.31 -14.09
C PRO A 169 -3.79 -2.75 -15.50
N ARG A 170 -2.81 -1.95 -15.93
CA ARG A 170 -2.73 -1.44 -17.31
C ARG A 170 -2.72 -2.57 -18.33
N ASN A 171 -1.88 -3.57 -18.10
CA ASN A 171 -1.81 -4.74 -18.97
C ASN A 171 -3.11 -5.52 -18.93
N MET A 172 -3.68 -5.79 -17.75
CA MET A 172 -4.96 -6.49 -17.61
C MET A 172 -6.08 -5.81 -18.38
N ILE A 173 -6.20 -4.48 -18.26
CA ILE A 173 -7.24 -3.69 -18.97
C ILE A 173 -7.01 -3.75 -20.49
N ALA A 174 -5.79 -3.55 -20.94
CA ALA A 174 -5.47 -3.56 -22.37
C ALA A 174 -5.69 -4.95 -23.00
N ASP A 175 -5.30 -6.00 -22.29
CA ASP A 175 -5.48 -7.38 -22.77
C ASP A 175 -6.96 -7.80 -22.78
N ALA A 176 -7.73 -7.40 -21.76
CA ALA A 176 -9.18 -7.60 -21.71
C ALA A 176 -9.90 -6.96 -22.90
N VAL A 177 -9.55 -5.72 -23.24
CA VAL A 177 -10.12 -5.02 -24.40
C VAL A 177 -9.70 -5.67 -25.71
N ARG A 178 -8.44 -6.08 -25.85
CA ARG A 178 -7.95 -6.81 -27.03
C ARG A 178 -8.65 -8.16 -27.22
N GLU A 179 -8.88 -8.85 -26.12
CA GLU A 179 -9.60 -10.14 -26.13
C GLU A 179 -11.05 -9.94 -26.58
N ALA A 180 -11.79 -8.99 -26.02
CA ALA A 180 -13.15 -8.66 -26.41
C ALA A 180 -13.23 -8.27 -27.91
N TYR A 181 -12.28 -7.44 -28.38
CA TYR A 181 -12.22 -7.08 -29.80
C TYR A 181 -11.96 -8.30 -30.70
N ARG A 182 -11.01 -9.17 -30.37
CA ARG A 182 -10.70 -10.37 -31.14
C ARG A 182 -11.85 -11.38 -31.18
N ALA A 183 -12.61 -11.47 -30.09
CA ALA A 183 -13.79 -12.35 -30.00
C ALA A 183 -14.99 -11.81 -30.78
N SER A 184 -15.00 -10.53 -31.11
CA SER A 184 -16.07 -9.88 -31.87
C SER A 184 -15.89 -10.09 -33.37
N ALA A 185 -17.00 -9.93 -34.12
CA ALA A 185 -16.99 -9.87 -35.60
C ALA A 185 -16.73 -8.43 -36.11
N ALA A 186 -16.21 -7.54 -35.30
CA ALA A 186 -15.98 -6.16 -35.67
C ALA A 186 -14.97 -6.05 -36.83
N PRO A 187 -15.16 -5.10 -37.78
CA PRO A 187 -14.21 -4.85 -38.84
C PRO A 187 -12.86 -4.41 -38.25
N ALA A 188 -11.77 -4.73 -38.97
CA ALA A 188 -10.44 -4.30 -38.58
C ALA A 188 -10.40 -2.77 -38.47
N LEU A 189 -9.74 -2.28 -37.43
CA LEU A 189 -9.52 -0.84 -37.26
C LEU A 189 -8.78 -0.29 -38.46
N SER A 190 -9.21 0.87 -38.94
CA SER A 190 -8.55 1.57 -40.02
C SER A 190 -7.17 2.05 -39.60
N ARG A 191 -6.31 2.33 -40.57
CA ARG A 191 -4.95 2.82 -40.28
C ARG A 191 -5.00 4.16 -39.53
N GLY A 192 -4.43 4.16 -38.30
CA GLY A 192 -4.42 5.32 -37.39
C GLY A 192 -5.61 5.39 -36.45
N GLU A 193 -6.53 4.43 -36.48
CA GLU A 193 -7.54 4.27 -35.44
C GLU A 193 -6.96 3.58 -34.19
N ARG A 194 -7.46 3.97 -33.04
CA ARG A 194 -7.12 3.39 -31.74
C ARG A 194 -8.35 3.18 -30.88
N ILE A 195 -8.25 2.27 -29.93
CA ILE A 195 -9.26 2.09 -28.88
C ILE A 195 -8.85 2.94 -27.68
N VAL A 196 -9.72 3.83 -27.24
CA VAL A 196 -9.52 4.65 -26.04
C VAL A 196 -10.37 4.09 -24.92
N VAL A 197 -9.73 3.79 -23.79
CA VAL A 197 -10.34 3.27 -22.57
C VAL A 197 -10.14 4.28 -21.45
N THR A 198 -11.22 4.74 -20.84
CA THR A 198 -11.15 5.61 -19.66
C THR A 198 -11.70 4.89 -18.45
N ILE A 199 -10.88 4.76 -17.41
CA ILE A 199 -11.28 4.16 -16.13
C ILE A 199 -11.67 5.26 -15.16
N SER A 200 -12.82 5.12 -14.51
CA SER A 200 -13.31 6.08 -13.51
C SER A 200 -13.93 5.39 -12.30
N CYS A 201 -13.93 6.11 -11.18
CA CYS A 201 -14.57 5.71 -9.93
C CYS A 201 -15.08 7.00 -9.26
N PRO A 202 -16.31 7.43 -9.53
CA PRO A 202 -16.81 8.76 -9.10
C PRO A 202 -16.61 9.08 -7.61
N GLU A 203 -16.77 8.08 -6.74
CA GLU A 203 -16.53 8.22 -5.29
C GLU A 203 -15.05 8.19 -4.91
N GLY A 204 -14.16 7.95 -5.88
CA GLY A 204 -12.74 7.69 -5.66
C GLY A 204 -11.99 8.86 -5.06
N GLU A 205 -12.34 10.11 -5.40
CA GLU A 205 -11.69 11.30 -4.85
C GLU A 205 -11.89 11.41 -3.33
N GLU A 206 -13.13 11.20 -2.87
CA GLU A 206 -13.43 11.24 -1.44
C GLU A 206 -12.80 10.06 -0.67
N LYS A 207 -12.85 8.88 -1.25
CA LYS A 207 -12.26 7.68 -0.64
C LYS A 207 -10.73 7.73 -0.59
N ALA A 208 -10.09 8.33 -1.59
CA ALA A 208 -8.64 8.47 -1.65
C ALA A 208 -8.07 9.23 -0.44
N LYS A 209 -8.82 10.16 0.15
CA LYS A 209 -8.41 10.89 1.36
C LYS A 209 -8.13 9.95 2.56
N LYS A 210 -8.71 8.75 2.55
CA LYS A 210 -8.54 7.72 3.60
C LYS A 210 -7.47 6.68 3.23
N THR A 211 -6.75 6.88 2.14
CA THR A 211 -5.67 6.01 1.66
C THR A 211 -4.30 6.66 1.83
N PHE A 212 -3.25 5.94 1.44
CA PHE A 212 -1.89 6.50 1.35
C PHE A 212 -1.67 7.40 0.14
N ASN A 213 -2.62 7.49 -0.81
CA ASN A 213 -2.47 8.24 -2.05
C ASN A 213 -1.99 9.69 -1.85
N PRO A 214 -2.60 10.51 -0.95
CA PRO A 214 -2.14 11.88 -0.74
C PRO A 214 -0.67 11.96 -0.30
N LYS A 215 -0.22 11.04 0.54
CA LYS A 215 1.18 10.97 0.99
C LYS A 215 2.11 10.64 -0.16
N LEU A 216 1.71 9.72 -1.03
CA LEU A 216 2.49 9.28 -2.19
C LEU A 216 2.46 10.28 -3.37
N GLY A 217 1.80 11.42 -3.21
CA GLY A 217 1.64 12.40 -4.29
C GLY A 217 0.71 11.91 -5.40
N ILE A 218 -0.34 11.19 -5.03
CA ILE A 218 -1.44 10.83 -5.92
C ILE A 218 -2.65 11.68 -5.53
N GLU A 219 -3.07 12.55 -6.42
CA GLU A 219 -4.13 13.53 -6.17
C GLU A 219 -5.35 13.29 -7.07
N GLY A 220 -6.53 13.72 -6.61
CA GLY A 220 -7.78 13.67 -7.36
C GLY A 220 -8.47 12.30 -7.41
N GLY A 221 -7.94 11.27 -6.74
CA GLY A 221 -8.62 9.98 -6.73
C GLY A 221 -7.80 8.79 -6.24
N LEU A 222 -8.38 7.61 -6.47
CA LEU A 222 -7.81 6.32 -6.10
C LEU A 222 -6.73 5.86 -7.09
N SER A 223 -5.87 4.96 -6.63
CA SER A 223 -5.00 4.16 -7.49
C SER A 223 -5.73 2.91 -7.99
N ILE A 224 -5.53 2.58 -9.27
CA ILE A 224 -5.91 1.31 -9.85
C ILE A 224 -4.72 0.37 -9.72
N LEU A 225 -4.81 -0.58 -8.77
CA LEU A 225 -3.70 -1.44 -8.37
C LEU A 225 -4.11 -2.90 -8.19
N GLY A 226 -3.12 -3.77 -8.01
CA GLY A 226 -3.29 -5.18 -7.75
C GLY A 226 -2.34 -6.02 -8.60
N THR A 227 -1.33 -6.62 -7.99
CA THR A 227 -0.30 -7.43 -8.67
C THR A 227 -0.79 -8.82 -9.02
N GLU A 228 -1.68 -9.39 -8.20
CA GLU A 228 -2.24 -10.73 -8.36
C GLU A 228 -3.65 -10.74 -8.96
N GLY A 229 -4.34 -9.59 -8.98
CA GLY A 229 -5.75 -9.46 -9.36
C GLY A 229 -6.72 -9.88 -8.26
N ILE A 230 -6.24 -10.52 -7.18
CA ILE A 230 -7.00 -11.03 -6.05
C ILE A 230 -6.62 -10.27 -4.78
N VAL A 231 -7.60 -9.94 -3.94
CA VAL A 231 -7.41 -9.45 -2.58
C VAL A 231 -7.41 -10.64 -1.64
N ARG A 232 -6.29 -10.87 -0.99
CA ARG A 232 -6.19 -11.82 0.13
C ARG A 232 -6.37 -11.04 1.42
N PRO A 233 -7.45 -11.26 2.18
CA PRO A 233 -7.74 -10.45 3.36
C PRO A 233 -6.62 -10.57 4.38
N MET A 234 -6.27 -9.45 5.03
CA MET A 234 -5.20 -9.35 6.04
C MET A 234 -3.83 -9.82 5.53
N SER A 235 -3.55 -9.59 4.25
CA SER A 235 -2.31 -10.05 3.60
C SER A 235 -1.07 -9.35 4.17
N ARG A 236 -0.21 -10.10 4.86
CA ARG A 236 1.13 -9.62 5.30
C ARG A 236 1.93 -9.04 4.13
N ARG A 237 1.83 -9.66 2.96
CA ARG A 237 2.52 -9.21 1.76
C ARG A 237 2.05 -7.82 1.31
N ALA A 238 0.75 -7.56 1.32
CA ALA A 238 0.20 -6.25 0.97
C ALA A 238 0.66 -5.15 1.95
N LEU A 239 0.69 -5.47 3.25
CA LEU A 239 1.21 -4.54 4.27
C LEU A 239 2.70 -4.26 4.05
N ILE A 240 3.51 -5.28 3.79
CA ILE A 240 4.95 -5.12 3.51
C ILE A 240 5.16 -4.32 2.22
N GLU A 241 4.44 -4.60 1.13
CA GLU A 241 4.53 -3.85 -0.12
C GLU A 241 4.18 -2.35 0.09
N THR A 242 3.22 -2.05 0.96
CA THR A 242 2.90 -0.67 1.37
C THR A 242 4.07 -0.02 2.09
N ILE A 243 4.68 -0.71 3.07
CA ILE A 243 5.84 -0.20 3.82
C ILE A 243 7.03 0.04 2.87
N VAL A 244 7.32 -0.91 1.98
CA VAL A 244 8.40 -0.78 0.98
C VAL A 244 8.18 0.44 0.08
N THR A 245 6.94 0.66 -0.35
CA THR A 245 6.57 1.82 -1.17
C THR A 245 6.77 3.12 -0.38
N ASP A 246 6.38 3.15 0.88
CA ASP A 246 6.54 4.30 1.77
C ASP A 246 8.02 4.63 2.04
N VAL A 247 8.85 3.62 2.33
CA VAL A 247 10.32 3.74 2.45
C VAL A 247 10.92 4.33 1.18
N LYS A 248 10.59 3.76 0.01
CA LYS A 248 11.08 4.23 -1.28
C LYS A 248 10.69 5.69 -1.52
N PHE A 249 9.45 6.05 -1.23
CA PHE A 249 8.97 7.42 -1.38
C PHE A 249 9.75 8.39 -0.51
N HIS A 250 9.95 8.10 0.78
CA HIS A 250 10.71 8.96 1.69
C HIS A 250 12.15 9.17 1.20
N LEU A 251 12.78 8.12 0.65
CA LEU A 251 14.14 8.18 0.14
C LEU A 251 14.28 8.93 -1.19
N THR A 252 13.19 9.35 -1.83
CA THR A 252 13.28 10.28 -2.98
C THR A 252 13.60 11.72 -2.58
N ALA A 253 13.26 12.10 -1.35
CA ALA A 253 13.43 13.46 -0.84
C ALA A 253 14.50 13.58 0.26
N ARG A 254 14.90 12.47 0.87
CA ARG A 254 15.80 12.42 2.03
C ARG A 254 16.73 11.22 1.93
N ASP A 255 17.85 11.26 2.63
CA ASP A 255 18.78 10.12 2.70
C ASP A 255 18.59 9.27 3.97
N CYS A 256 17.77 9.73 4.91
CA CYS A 256 17.45 9.04 6.17
C CYS A 256 15.94 8.91 6.35
N ILE A 257 15.51 7.86 7.03
CA ILE A 257 14.12 7.63 7.40
C ILE A 257 13.94 7.52 8.91
N LEU A 258 12.78 8.02 9.38
CA LEU A 258 12.24 7.77 10.70
C LEU A 258 11.13 6.72 10.57
N ALA A 259 11.20 5.65 11.33
CA ALA A 259 10.22 4.57 11.28
C ALA A 259 9.60 4.30 12.65
N VAL A 260 8.26 4.19 12.67
CA VAL A 260 7.47 3.96 13.89
C VAL A 260 6.50 2.79 13.72
N PRO A 261 6.15 2.06 14.78
CA PRO A 261 5.17 0.96 14.68
C PRO A 261 3.73 1.38 14.39
N GLY A 262 3.35 2.63 14.67
CA GLY A 262 1.97 3.10 14.47
C GLY A 262 1.66 4.41 15.18
N SER A 263 0.37 4.70 15.35
CA SER A 263 -0.15 5.98 15.87
C SER A 263 0.40 6.39 17.24
N TYR A 264 0.62 5.45 18.14
CA TYR A 264 1.28 5.75 19.43
C TYR A 264 2.67 6.35 19.26
N GLY A 265 3.42 5.89 18.25
CA GLY A 265 4.71 6.45 17.91
C GLY A 265 4.62 7.87 17.39
N LEU A 266 3.62 8.13 16.53
CA LEU A 266 3.35 9.46 16.00
C LEU A 266 3.02 10.46 17.12
N HIS A 267 2.07 10.12 17.98
CA HIS A 267 1.69 10.98 19.11
C HIS A 267 2.85 11.20 20.07
N PHE A 268 3.63 10.16 20.36
CA PHE A 268 4.81 10.32 21.22
C PHE A 268 5.84 11.30 20.62
N LEU A 269 6.11 11.22 19.33
CA LEU A 269 7.02 12.13 18.64
C LEU A 269 6.49 13.58 18.62
N GLU A 270 5.18 13.76 18.47
CA GLU A 270 4.53 15.05 18.52
C GLU A 270 4.64 15.68 19.92
N ASP A 271 4.27 14.92 20.95
CA ASP A 271 4.20 15.40 22.34
C ASP A 271 5.58 15.71 22.94
N HIS A 272 6.61 14.89 22.61
CA HIS A 272 7.92 14.98 23.23
C HIS A 272 8.97 15.74 22.42
N PHE A 273 8.78 15.83 21.10
CA PHE A 273 9.77 16.44 20.19
C PHE A 273 9.17 17.52 19.28
N GLY A 274 7.88 17.82 19.42
CA GLY A 274 7.21 18.80 18.56
C GLY A 274 7.11 18.37 17.09
N LEU A 275 7.22 17.07 16.80
CA LEU A 275 7.29 16.52 15.45
C LEU A 275 5.93 16.19 14.84
N GLY A 276 4.88 16.97 15.15
CA GLY A 276 3.53 16.76 14.59
C GLY A 276 3.45 16.85 13.07
N ALA A 277 4.38 17.58 12.44
CA ALA A 277 4.52 17.64 10.98
C ALA A 277 5.47 16.58 10.41
N ALA A 278 6.11 15.74 11.24
CA ALA A 278 6.92 14.65 10.75
C ALA A 278 6.02 13.61 10.06
N ASP A 279 6.46 13.13 8.92
CA ASP A 279 5.83 12.06 8.19
C ASP A 279 6.73 10.80 8.24
N PRO A 280 6.71 10.03 9.35
CA PRO A 280 7.53 8.83 9.47
C PRO A 280 6.93 7.66 8.72
N VAL A 281 7.78 6.71 8.32
CA VAL A 281 7.35 5.42 7.81
C VAL A 281 6.62 4.64 8.91
N VAL A 282 5.38 4.26 8.65
CA VAL A 282 4.59 3.43 9.58
C VAL A 282 4.86 1.96 9.27
N MET A 283 5.78 1.36 10.05
CA MET A 283 6.26 0.00 9.79
C MET A 283 5.43 -1.13 10.42
N SER A 284 4.37 -0.82 11.17
CA SER A 284 3.55 -1.80 11.91
C SER A 284 4.41 -2.70 12.82
N ASN A 285 4.38 -4.00 12.59
CA ASN A 285 5.22 -4.98 13.29
C ASN A 285 6.44 -5.44 12.46
N PHE A 286 6.59 -4.94 11.22
CA PHE A 286 7.52 -5.43 10.21
C PHE A 286 8.85 -4.65 10.23
N VAL A 287 9.53 -4.65 11.39
CA VAL A 287 10.81 -3.94 11.55
C VAL A 287 11.86 -4.48 10.59
N GLY A 288 11.94 -5.82 10.45
CA GLY A 288 12.91 -6.45 9.58
C GLY A 288 12.74 -6.08 8.12
N GLU A 289 11.52 -6.18 7.61
CA GLU A 289 11.20 -5.86 6.21
C GLU A 289 11.40 -4.36 5.91
N THR A 290 11.16 -3.49 6.91
CA THR A 290 11.43 -2.05 6.80
C THR A 290 12.93 -1.78 6.67
N LEU A 291 13.76 -2.45 7.47
CA LEU A 291 15.22 -2.36 7.39
C LEU A 291 15.75 -2.89 6.05
N ASP A 292 15.25 -4.03 5.60
CA ASP A 292 15.64 -4.60 4.31
C ASP A 292 15.29 -3.64 3.15
N ALA A 293 14.11 -3.02 3.19
CA ALA A 293 13.73 -2.01 2.21
C ALA A 293 14.63 -0.77 2.28
N ALA A 294 14.96 -0.28 3.49
CA ALA A 294 15.86 0.85 3.67
C ALA A 294 17.24 0.58 3.06
N VAL A 295 17.82 -0.57 3.31
CA VAL A 295 19.10 -1.02 2.70
C VAL A 295 18.94 -1.12 1.17
N GLN A 296 17.92 -1.80 0.70
CA GLN A 296 17.68 -2.02 -0.74
C GLN A 296 17.58 -0.72 -1.53
N TYR A 297 16.96 0.32 -0.96
CA TYR A 297 16.80 1.63 -1.59
C TYR A 297 17.84 2.66 -1.17
N GLY A 298 18.91 2.24 -0.51
CA GLY A 298 20.12 3.02 -0.26
C GLY A 298 19.99 4.09 0.81
N ALA A 299 19.16 3.86 1.84
CA ALA A 299 19.09 4.73 3.02
C ALA A 299 20.47 4.87 3.69
N LYS A 300 20.86 6.10 3.98
CA LYS A 300 22.11 6.35 4.72
C LYS A 300 21.91 6.19 6.22
N GLY A 301 20.68 6.39 6.71
CA GLY A 301 20.34 6.21 8.09
C GLY A 301 18.90 5.83 8.32
N VAL A 302 18.64 5.07 9.38
CA VAL A 302 17.31 4.69 9.86
C VAL A 302 17.23 4.96 11.35
N LEU A 303 16.27 5.78 11.76
CA LEU A 303 15.87 5.90 13.16
C LEU A 303 14.63 5.06 13.40
N LEU A 304 14.74 4.07 14.28
CA LEU A 304 13.61 3.32 14.79
C LEU A 304 13.13 3.95 16.10
N ALA A 305 11.89 4.43 16.15
CA ALA A 305 11.31 4.96 17.39
C ALA A 305 10.09 4.13 17.81
N GLY A 306 10.13 3.53 19.00
CA GLY A 306 9.06 2.62 19.39
C GLY A 306 8.89 2.40 20.89
N HIS A 307 7.66 2.04 21.25
CA HIS A 307 7.30 1.70 22.62
C HIS A 307 7.99 0.41 23.08
N LEU A 308 8.52 0.40 24.31
CA LEU A 308 9.26 -0.73 24.90
C LEU A 308 8.51 -2.06 24.75
N GLY A 309 7.20 -2.08 24.93
CA GLY A 309 6.37 -3.30 24.81
C GLY A 309 6.46 -4.00 23.45
N LYS A 310 6.88 -3.32 22.38
CA LYS A 310 7.20 -3.93 21.09
C LYS A 310 8.70 -4.10 20.91
N PHE A 311 9.49 -3.05 21.19
CA PHE A 311 10.90 -3.00 20.87
C PHE A 311 11.77 -3.90 21.73
N VAL A 312 11.35 -4.23 22.95
CA VAL A 312 12.07 -5.23 23.78
C VAL A 312 12.38 -6.52 23.01
N LYS A 313 11.52 -6.92 22.08
CA LYS A 313 11.70 -8.13 21.24
C LYS A 313 12.89 -8.04 20.30
N LEU A 314 13.26 -6.83 19.88
CA LEU A 314 14.44 -6.60 19.05
C LEU A 314 15.74 -7.03 19.76
N ALA A 315 15.79 -6.90 21.09
CA ALA A 315 16.94 -7.36 21.88
C ALA A 315 17.15 -8.89 21.80
N GLY A 316 16.09 -9.64 21.45
CA GLY A 316 16.14 -11.07 21.15
C GLY A 316 16.29 -11.39 19.67
N GLY A 317 16.54 -10.39 18.81
CA GLY A 317 16.63 -10.59 17.35
C GLY A 317 15.29 -10.80 16.64
N ILE A 318 14.16 -10.56 17.33
CA ILE A 318 12.82 -10.77 16.78
C ILE A 318 12.41 -9.53 15.99
N MET A 319 12.51 -9.59 14.68
CA MET A 319 12.29 -8.47 13.77
C MET A 319 10.84 -8.27 13.32
N ASN A 320 9.96 -9.24 13.58
CA ASN A 320 8.52 -9.05 13.54
C ASN A 320 7.97 -9.01 14.96
N THR A 321 7.57 -7.82 15.41
CA THR A 321 7.18 -7.57 16.80
C THR A 321 5.75 -8.03 17.14
N HIS A 322 5.02 -8.68 16.21
CA HIS A 322 3.69 -9.21 16.48
C HIS A 322 3.75 -10.31 17.55
N SER A 323 2.79 -10.32 18.48
CA SER A 323 2.76 -11.29 19.60
C SER A 323 2.60 -12.74 19.16
N ARG A 324 2.02 -12.99 17.98
CA ARG A 324 1.91 -14.34 17.40
C ARG A 324 3.23 -14.92 16.91
N GLU A 325 4.20 -14.07 16.55
CA GLU A 325 5.52 -14.53 16.10
C GLU A 325 6.35 -14.97 17.31
N ALA A 326 6.36 -14.16 18.35
CA ALA A 326 6.99 -14.47 19.64
C ALA A 326 6.49 -13.52 20.72
N ASP A 327 6.34 -14.02 21.91
CA ASP A 327 6.09 -13.22 23.11
C ASP A 327 7.09 -13.61 24.21
N CYS A 328 8.22 -12.92 24.26
CA CYS A 328 9.30 -13.13 25.23
C CYS A 328 9.68 -11.81 25.92
N ARG A 329 8.69 -10.91 26.09
CA ARG A 329 8.92 -9.55 26.61
C ARG A 329 9.42 -9.55 28.05
N LEU A 330 8.81 -10.38 28.90
CA LEU A 330 9.15 -10.47 30.32
C LEU A 330 10.50 -11.19 30.49
N GLU A 331 10.75 -12.22 29.72
CA GLU A 331 12.01 -12.97 29.72
C GLU A 331 13.18 -12.05 29.32
N LEU A 332 13.01 -11.25 28.27
CA LEU A 332 14.04 -10.29 27.83
C LEU A 332 14.26 -9.20 28.90
N LEU A 333 13.21 -8.62 29.49
CA LEU A 333 13.35 -7.69 30.59
C LEU A 333 14.07 -8.32 31.78
N ALA A 334 13.67 -9.51 32.16
CA ALA A 334 14.25 -10.23 33.31
C ALA A 334 15.74 -10.57 33.11
N ILE A 335 16.11 -11.08 31.92
CA ILE A 335 17.53 -11.42 31.65
C ILE A 335 18.40 -10.17 31.59
N HIS A 336 17.90 -9.05 31.05
CA HIS A 336 18.67 -7.81 31.02
C HIS A 336 18.73 -7.15 32.39
N ALA A 337 17.69 -7.25 33.23
CA ALA A 337 17.76 -6.87 34.64
C ALA A 337 18.81 -7.71 35.38
N PHE A 338 18.84 -9.01 35.17
CA PHE A 338 19.86 -9.89 35.75
C PHE A 338 21.28 -9.50 35.33
N ARG A 339 21.48 -9.20 34.03
CA ARG A 339 22.78 -8.79 33.47
C ARG A 339 23.34 -7.53 34.14
N VAL A 340 22.48 -6.61 34.56
CA VAL A 340 22.86 -5.37 35.25
C VAL A 340 22.88 -5.52 36.77
N GLY A 341 22.81 -6.74 37.31
CA GLY A 341 22.98 -7.04 38.70
C GLY A 341 21.71 -6.92 39.56
N ALA A 342 20.52 -6.96 38.95
CA ALA A 342 19.27 -6.98 39.70
C ALA A 342 19.20 -8.22 40.61
N PRO A 343 18.68 -8.12 41.83
CA PRO A 343 18.56 -9.25 42.74
C PRO A 343 17.57 -10.30 42.19
N ARG A 344 17.80 -11.55 42.54
CA ARG A 344 17.02 -12.70 42.08
C ARG A 344 15.52 -12.53 42.29
N GLU A 345 15.16 -11.95 43.46
CA GLU A 345 13.78 -11.69 43.84
C GLU A 345 13.08 -10.75 42.84
N LEU A 346 13.78 -9.67 42.43
CA LEU A 346 13.27 -8.74 41.43
C LEU A 346 13.15 -9.41 40.04
N VAL A 347 14.18 -10.14 39.62
CA VAL A 347 14.17 -10.88 38.35
C VAL A 347 12.99 -11.86 38.32
N THR A 348 12.74 -12.57 39.41
CA THR A 348 11.60 -13.50 39.54
C THR A 348 10.27 -12.75 39.48
N ALA A 349 10.18 -11.59 40.13
CA ALA A 349 8.96 -10.76 40.11
C ALA A 349 8.67 -10.22 38.68
N VAL A 350 9.71 -9.79 37.95
CA VAL A 350 9.60 -9.35 36.54
C VAL A 350 9.10 -10.49 35.65
N LEU A 351 9.62 -11.71 35.82
CA LEU A 351 9.15 -12.90 35.09
C LEU A 351 7.69 -13.28 35.41
N ALA A 352 7.26 -13.02 36.65
CA ALA A 352 5.89 -13.32 37.10
C ALA A 352 4.90 -12.19 36.79
N ALA A 353 5.35 -11.04 36.28
CA ALA A 353 4.47 -9.94 35.94
C ALA A 353 3.49 -10.34 34.82
N GLY A 354 2.25 -9.90 34.93
CA GLY A 354 1.24 -10.20 33.92
C GLY A 354 1.38 -9.33 32.65
N LEU A 355 1.96 -8.14 32.81
CA LEU A 355 2.07 -7.12 31.76
C LEU A 355 3.47 -6.50 31.76
N THR A 356 3.90 -6.03 30.58
CA THR A 356 5.16 -5.28 30.43
C THR A 356 5.19 -4.00 31.30
N THR A 357 4.06 -3.32 31.42
CA THR A 357 3.92 -2.11 32.27
C THR A 357 4.18 -2.41 33.74
N GLU A 358 3.70 -3.56 34.23
CA GLU A 358 3.97 -4.00 35.61
C GLU A 358 5.47 -4.31 35.80
N ALA A 359 6.09 -5.01 34.86
CA ALA A 359 7.52 -5.29 34.89
C ALA A 359 8.37 -3.99 34.89
N VAL A 360 7.99 -3.01 34.07
CA VAL A 360 8.64 -1.67 34.05
C VAL A 360 8.49 -0.97 35.39
N ARG A 361 7.29 -1.00 35.99
CA ARG A 361 7.05 -0.41 37.32
C ARG A 361 7.95 -1.05 38.40
N LEU A 362 8.04 -2.39 38.43
CA LEU A 362 8.91 -3.10 39.38
C LEU A 362 10.39 -2.70 39.22
N LEU A 363 10.88 -2.62 37.99
CA LEU A 363 12.25 -2.18 37.69
C LEU A 363 12.48 -0.73 38.10
N LYS A 364 11.49 0.15 37.88
CA LYS A 364 11.56 1.57 38.26
C LYS A 364 11.61 1.75 39.77
N GLU A 365 10.70 1.13 40.49
CA GLU A 365 10.61 1.20 41.97
C GLU A 365 11.88 0.64 42.65
N SER A 366 12.52 -0.33 42.00
CA SER A 366 13.76 -0.93 42.50
C SER A 366 15.04 -0.23 42.00
N GLY A 367 14.94 0.83 41.17
CA GLY A 367 16.08 1.60 40.69
C GLY A 367 16.86 0.93 39.54
N TYR A 368 16.35 -0.14 38.95
CA TYR A 368 17.01 -0.90 37.87
C TYR A 368 16.53 -0.57 36.45
N LEU A 369 15.51 0.27 36.30
CA LEU A 369 14.90 0.54 35.00
C LEU A 369 15.90 1.09 33.97
N ASN A 370 16.66 2.14 34.34
CA ASN A 370 17.60 2.79 33.42
C ASN A 370 18.68 1.83 32.94
N ALA A 371 19.37 1.15 33.86
CA ALA A 371 20.42 0.20 33.52
C ALA A 371 19.90 -0.97 32.68
N THR A 372 18.70 -1.46 32.98
CA THR A 372 18.03 -2.51 32.20
C THR A 372 17.72 -2.02 30.79
N SER A 373 17.21 -0.78 30.63
CA SER A 373 16.89 -0.18 29.35
C SER A 373 18.12 0.04 28.47
N GLU A 374 19.24 0.48 29.04
CA GLU A 374 20.52 0.61 28.33
C GLU A 374 21.09 -0.74 27.88
N SER A 375 20.99 -1.76 28.75
CA SER A 375 21.39 -3.14 28.41
C SER A 375 20.53 -3.71 27.28
N LEU A 376 19.22 -3.45 27.27
CA LEU A 376 18.31 -3.80 26.19
C LEU A 376 18.65 -3.05 24.91
N LEU A 377 18.89 -1.73 24.98
CA LEU A 377 19.25 -0.91 23.82
C LEU A 377 20.49 -1.47 23.13
N THR A 378 21.55 -1.76 23.89
CA THR A 378 22.79 -2.36 23.36
C THR A 378 22.50 -3.66 22.59
N ALA A 379 21.65 -4.53 23.12
CA ALA A 379 21.27 -5.78 22.45
C ALA A 379 20.40 -5.54 21.20
N MET A 380 19.50 -4.56 21.25
CA MET A 380 18.69 -4.15 20.09
C MET A 380 19.59 -3.63 18.96
N GLU A 381 20.54 -2.74 19.27
CA GLU A 381 21.50 -2.20 18.30
C GLU A 381 22.30 -3.31 17.64
N GLN A 382 22.83 -4.25 18.42
CA GLN A 382 23.56 -5.40 17.89
C GLN A 382 22.70 -6.26 16.94
N ALA A 383 21.47 -6.54 17.32
CA ALA A 383 20.55 -7.36 16.52
C ALA A 383 20.16 -6.66 15.21
N VAL A 384 19.83 -5.38 15.27
CA VAL A 384 19.45 -4.58 14.09
C VAL A 384 20.65 -4.37 13.18
N GLN A 385 21.82 -4.05 13.74
CA GLN A 385 23.07 -3.86 12.99
C GLN A 385 23.50 -5.16 12.27
N SER A 386 23.31 -6.32 12.90
CA SER A 386 23.56 -7.61 12.27
C SER A 386 22.68 -7.84 11.04
N ARG A 387 21.43 -7.36 11.07
CA ARG A 387 20.52 -7.50 9.92
C ARG A 387 20.93 -6.61 8.76
N VAL A 388 21.23 -5.35 9.01
CA VAL A 388 21.61 -4.39 7.96
C VAL A 388 23.06 -4.51 7.51
N ARG A 389 23.87 -5.35 8.17
CA ARG A 389 25.27 -5.67 7.83
C ARG A 389 26.18 -4.43 7.69
N GLY A 390 25.85 -3.36 8.38
CA GLY A 390 26.61 -2.11 8.31
C GLY A 390 26.35 -1.27 7.06
N GLU A 391 25.37 -1.64 6.21
CA GLU A 391 25.08 -0.91 4.97
C GLU A 391 24.32 0.40 5.19
N THR A 392 23.71 0.58 6.36
CA THR A 392 23.02 1.81 6.77
C THR A 392 23.29 2.11 8.24
N GLU A 393 23.33 3.39 8.59
CA GLU A 393 23.44 3.85 9.97
C GLU A 393 22.14 3.61 10.72
N ILE A 394 22.21 3.05 11.94
CA ILE A 394 21.02 2.75 12.74
C ILE A 394 21.01 3.57 14.02
N GLY A 395 19.87 4.16 14.33
CA GLY A 395 19.54 4.71 15.64
C GLY A 395 18.27 4.07 16.16
N ILE A 396 18.17 3.93 17.47
CA ILE A 396 17.00 3.39 18.16
C ILE A 396 16.60 4.34 19.28
N LEU A 397 15.31 4.62 19.41
CA LEU A 397 14.71 5.37 20.49
C LEU A 397 13.58 4.52 21.09
N VAL A 398 13.73 4.20 22.38
CA VAL A 398 12.78 3.36 23.13
C VAL A 398 12.09 4.22 24.19
N TYR A 399 10.78 4.13 24.26
CA TYR A 399 9.98 4.93 25.18
C TYR A 399 8.83 4.11 25.80
N THR A 400 8.28 4.65 26.91
CA THR A 400 6.92 4.36 27.37
C THR A 400 6.09 5.65 27.37
N LEU A 401 4.77 5.53 27.39
CA LEU A 401 3.90 6.71 27.45
C LEU A 401 3.94 7.39 28.82
N GLU A 402 4.26 6.62 29.87
CA GLU A 402 4.26 7.09 31.26
C GLU A 402 5.62 7.70 31.66
N ASP A 403 6.72 7.09 31.20
CA ASP A 403 8.07 7.46 31.64
C ASP A 403 8.87 8.28 30.60
N GLY A 404 8.30 8.49 29.40
CA GLY A 404 8.99 9.16 28.31
C GLY A 404 10.07 8.28 27.68
N VAL A 405 11.17 8.89 27.25
CA VAL A 405 12.32 8.18 26.67
C VAL A 405 13.04 7.38 27.76
N LEU A 406 13.14 6.06 27.55
CA LEU A 406 13.83 5.15 28.46
C LEU A 406 15.31 4.94 28.07
N ALA A 407 15.57 4.86 26.77
CA ALA A 407 16.92 4.72 26.22
C ALA A 407 16.94 5.17 24.75
N GLU A 408 18.06 5.74 24.31
CA GLU A 408 18.26 6.15 22.93
C GLU A 408 19.70 5.95 22.48
N SER A 409 19.91 5.56 21.23
CA SER A 409 21.23 5.46 20.61
C SER A 409 21.92 6.82 20.57
N GLN A 410 23.24 6.84 20.64
CA GLN A 410 24.02 8.08 20.65
C GLN A 410 23.73 8.99 19.44
N ASN A 411 23.46 8.40 18.28
CA ASN A 411 23.15 9.08 17.02
C ASN A 411 21.65 9.33 16.78
N ALA A 412 20.76 8.91 17.70
CA ALA A 412 19.31 8.96 17.49
C ALA A 412 18.81 10.38 17.18
N ARG A 413 19.30 11.38 17.89
CA ARG A 413 18.91 12.78 17.70
C ARG A 413 19.40 13.36 16.37
N ASP A 414 20.58 12.96 15.91
CA ASP A 414 21.09 13.39 14.60
C ASP A 414 20.28 12.74 13.48
N LEU A 415 20.04 11.44 13.55
CA LEU A 415 19.19 10.75 12.60
C LEU A 415 17.76 11.30 12.57
N MET A 416 17.22 11.68 13.73
CA MET A 416 15.91 12.32 13.82
C MET A 416 15.89 13.62 12.99
N ARG A 417 16.83 14.53 13.20
CA ARG A 417 16.95 15.79 12.44
C ARG A 417 17.08 15.55 10.94
N ARG A 418 17.94 14.63 10.53
CA ARG A 418 18.17 14.29 9.11
C ARG A 418 16.93 13.69 8.46
N SER A 419 16.16 12.89 9.20
CA SER A 419 14.95 12.23 8.68
C SER A 419 13.75 13.17 8.50
N ILE A 420 13.72 14.33 9.18
CA ILE A 420 12.63 15.32 9.05
C ILE A 420 12.99 16.53 8.18
N GLY A 421 14.20 16.57 7.62
CA GLY A 421 14.63 17.66 6.71
C GLY A 421 15.23 18.89 7.39
N GLY A 422 15.85 18.73 8.59
CA GLY A 422 16.70 19.77 9.19
C GLY A 422 15.99 20.85 10.00
N GLY A 423 14.76 20.63 10.45
CA GLY A 423 14.10 21.49 11.44
C GLY A 423 14.80 21.46 12.80
N GLU A 424 14.75 22.55 13.55
CA GLU A 424 15.16 22.56 14.97
C GLU A 424 14.24 21.61 15.77
N ILE A 425 14.85 20.73 16.57
CA ILE A 425 14.19 19.80 17.51
C ILE A 425 14.41 20.34 18.92
#